data_cad49289e9c1b7cdd096e1d5273c6226
#
_entry.id   cad49289e9c1b7cdd096e1d5273c6226
#
_cell.length_a   1.000
_cell.length_b   1.000
_cell.length_c   1.000
_cell.angle_alpha   90.00
_cell.angle_beta   90.00
_cell.angle_gamma   90.00
#
_symmetry.space_group_name_H-M   'P 1'
#
loop_
_entity.id
_entity.type
_entity.pdbx_description
1 polymer ?
#
loop_
_entity_poly.entity_id
_entity_poly.type
_entity_poly.pdbx_seq_one_letter_code
_entity_poly.pdbx_strand_id
1 'polypeptide(L)'
;MMKNRGELKKLIVIELVLLLCFLAVFSNMLYRQYRAYTAGFNGKISAIIGEVKEKYPQVNERELIDILNGKQGGSEELFRKYGIDLEKESAVLENDEKFRTYVLVDAALLLAFLFLSLGLFFGFNHRRDRKISEITAYLEEINRGNYSLDISDNSEESLSILKNELYKTTVMLNEAAENSRKDKVLLKDSLSDISHQLKTPLTSIMIMLDAVLDDRDMDEKTRTTFLRDMKREITGTQFLVDSLLKLSKLDSNTVKFARQESAVEAVVAEAVKNVEIIGELKNVTIKVSGTAEKQFFCDFKWQVEALTNIIKNCIEHSGEDGEIQISYADNALYTEVAVRDFGSGIAPEDLPHIFERFYKGKHSGKDSVGIGLALAKAIIEKDNGYIQADSQEGKGTRFTVRYFH
;
A
#
# COMPACT_ATOMS: atom_id res chain seq x y z
N MET A 1 -14.02 2.57 -14.35
CA MET A 1 -15.39 2.53 -14.89
C MET A 1 -15.48 2.12 -16.39
N MET A 2 -14.42 2.20 -17.20
CA MET A 2 -14.48 1.91 -18.64
C MET A 2 -14.36 0.42 -19.07
N LYS A 3 -13.77 -0.46 -18.27
CA LYS A 3 -13.48 -1.86 -18.68
C LYS A 3 -14.60 -2.86 -18.36
N ASN A 4 -15.49 -2.56 -17.41
CA ASN A 4 -16.69 -3.37 -17.15
C ASN A 4 -17.71 -3.33 -18.30
N ARG A 5 -17.54 -2.37 -19.23
CA ARG A 5 -18.26 -2.32 -20.50
C ARG A 5 -17.89 -3.48 -21.46
N GLY A 6 -16.75 -4.15 -21.26
CA GLY A 6 -16.28 -5.20 -22.17
C GLY A 6 -17.06 -6.52 -22.03
N GLU A 7 -17.28 -7.00 -20.81
CA GLU A 7 -18.05 -8.24 -20.59
C GLU A 7 -19.53 -8.06 -20.86
N LEU A 8 -20.09 -6.93 -20.39
CA LEU A 8 -21.47 -6.57 -20.72
C LEU A 8 -21.65 -6.40 -22.25
N LYS A 9 -20.68 -5.80 -22.93
CA LYS A 9 -20.69 -5.71 -24.41
C LYS A 9 -20.60 -7.08 -25.07
N LYS A 10 -19.77 -8.00 -24.57
CA LYS A 10 -19.71 -9.38 -25.09
C LYS A 10 -21.04 -10.10 -24.89
N LEU A 11 -21.69 -10.00 -23.73
CA LEU A 11 -23.00 -10.56 -23.48
C LEU A 11 -24.06 -9.96 -24.47
N ILE A 12 -24.10 -8.62 -24.59
CA ILE A 12 -25.00 -7.92 -25.48
C ILE A 12 -24.77 -8.36 -26.96
N VAL A 13 -23.51 -8.52 -27.37
CA VAL A 13 -23.17 -8.98 -28.72
C VAL A 13 -23.63 -10.41 -28.91
N ILE A 14 -23.43 -11.31 -27.96
CA ILE A 14 -23.89 -12.70 -28.01
C ILE A 14 -25.43 -12.75 -28.11
N GLU A 15 -26.12 -12.02 -27.25
CA GLU A 15 -27.60 -11.90 -27.27
C GLU A 15 -28.12 -11.34 -28.60
N LEU A 16 -27.43 -10.32 -29.13
CA LEU A 16 -27.79 -9.70 -30.41
C LEU A 16 -27.57 -10.67 -31.60
N VAL A 17 -26.48 -11.43 -31.58
CA VAL A 17 -26.21 -12.46 -32.59
C VAL A 17 -27.25 -13.58 -32.50
N LEU A 18 -27.58 -14.04 -31.29
CA LEU A 18 -28.65 -15.04 -31.09
C LEU A 18 -29.99 -14.54 -31.56
N LEU A 19 -30.33 -13.27 -31.27
CA LEU A 19 -31.57 -12.64 -31.74
C LEU A 19 -31.61 -12.58 -33.29
N LEU A 20 -30.51 -12.17 -33.93
CA LEU A 20 -30.45 -12.13 -35.43
C LEU A 20 -30.56 -13.52 -36.02
N CYS A 21 -29.88 -14.53 -35.47
CA CYS A 21 -30.01 -15.91 -35.89
C CYS A 21 -31.44 -16.43 -35.72
N PHE A 22 -32.07 -16.15 -34.59
CA PHE A 22 -33.44 -16.51 -34.30
C PHE A 22 -34.40 -15.86 -35.34
N LEU A 23 -34.28 -14.54 -35.57
CA LEU A 23 -35.10 -13.81 -36.53
C LEU A 23 -34.95 -14.37 -37.96
N ALA A 24 -33.72 -14.74 -38.36
CA ALA A 24 -33.50 -15.35 -39.70
C ALA A 24 -34.16 -16.72 -39.81
N VAL A 25 -34.04 -17.58 -38.81
CA VAL A 25 -34.68 -18.91 -38.79
C VAL A 25 -36.19 -18.78 -38.74
N PHE A 26 -36.71 -17.92 -37.89
CA PHE A 26 -38.13 -17.66 -37.73
C PHE A 26 -38.76 -17.07 -39.03
N SER A 27 -38.10 -16.09 -39.64
CA SER A 27 -38.54 -15.51 -40.93
C SER A 27 -38.57 -16.54 -42.07
N ASN A 28 -37.52 -17.40 -42.16
CA ASN A 28 -37.49 -18.48 -43.14
C ASN A 28 -38.64 -19.49 -42.92
N MET A 29 -38.94 -19.80 -41.68
CA MET A 29 -40.02 -20.70 -41.30
C MET A 29 -41.39 -20.11 -41.66
N LEU A 30 -41.66 -18.85 -41.32
CA LEU A 30 -42.88 -18.14 -41.71
C LEU A 30 -43.03 -18.09 -43.24
N TYR A 31 -41.93 -17.84 -43.96
CA TYR A 31 -41.95 -17.84 -45.43
C TYR A 31 -42.31 -19.21 -46.00
N ARG A 32 -41.76 -20.31 -45.44
CA ARG A 32 -42.10 -21.67 -45.83
C ARG A 32 -43.56 -22.01 -45.53
N GLN A 33 -44.08 -21.62 -44.39
CA GLN A 33 -45.45 -21.79 -43.96
C GLN A 33 -46.41 -21.03 -44.92
N TYR A 34 -46.07 -19.76 -45.21
CA TYR A 34 -46.81 -18.96 -46.17
C TYR A 34 -46.85 -19.60 -47.57
N ARG A 35 -45.68 -20.09 -48.05
CA ARG A 35 -45.65 -20.81 -49.38
C ARG A 35 -46.45 -22.10 -49.35
N ALA A 36 -46.40 -22.88 -48.29
CA ALA A 36 -47.16 -24.09 -48.17
C ALA A 36 -48.69 -23.80 -48.17
N TYR A 37 -49.08 -22.76 -47.46
CA TYR A 37 -50.48 -22.29 -47.45
C TYR A 37 -50.92 -21.81 -48.78
N THR A 38 -50.20 -20.95 -49.48
CA THR A 38 -50.54 -20.44 -50.82
C THR A 38 -50.54 -21.54 -51.85
N ALA A 39 -49.65 -22.52 -51.82
CA ALA A 39 -49.64 -23.65 -52.70
C ALA A 39 -50.86 -24.54 -52.50
N GLY A 40 -51.25 -24.80 -51.25
CA GLY A 40 -52.47 -25.54 -50.93
C GLY A 40 -53.74 -24.83 -51.40
N PHE A 41 -53.81 -23.51 -51.17
CA PHE A 41 -54.91 -22.68 -51.65
C PHE A 41 -55.02 -22.68 -53.17
N ASN A 42 -53.89 -22.40 -53.84
CA ASN A 42 -53.85 -22.40 -55.29
C ASN A 42 -54.20 -23.78 -55.91
N GLY A 43 -53.79 -24.88 -55.25
CA GLY A 43 -54.18 -26.24 -55.69
C GLY A 43 -55.64 -26.49 -55.57
N LYS A 44 -56.31 -26.04 -54.50
CA LYS A 44 -57.77 -26.15 -54.35
C LYS A 44 -58.53 -25.32 -55.39
N ILE A 45 -58.08 -24.08 -55.61
CA ILE A 45 -58.64 -23.20 -56.63
C ILE A 45 -58.48 -23.84 -58.01
N SER A 46 -57.33 -24.36 -58.38
CA SER A 46 -57.08 -25.03 -59.65
C SER A 46 -58.01 -26.27 -59.88
N ALA A 47 -58.20 -27.06 -58.79
CA ALA A 47 -59.11 -28.20 -58.83
C ALA A 47 -60.58 -27.77 -59.07
N ILE A 48 -61.01 -26.69 -58.34
CA ILE A 48 -62.37 -26.15 -58.54
C ILE A 48 -62.59 -25.67 -60.02
N ILE A 49 -61.60 -24.90 -60.50
CA ILE A 49 -61.65 -24.40 -61.89
C ILE A 49 -61.67 -25.58 -62.88
N GLY A 50 -60.84 -26.62 -62.64
CA GLY A 50 -60.84 -27.83 -63.48
C GLY A 50 -62.21 -28.52 -63.54
N GLU A 51 -62.83 -28.77 -62.37
CA GLU A 51 -64.14 -29.38 -62.26
C GLU A 51 -65.26 -28.51 -62.89
N VAL A 52 -65.22 -27.18 -62.67
CA VAL A 52 -66.15 -26.24 -63.30
C VAL A 52 -66.03 -26.28 -64.81
N LYS A 53 -64.82 -26.33 -65.37
CA LYS A 53 -64.58 -26.39 -66.81
C LYS A 53 -64.99 -27.70 -67.40
N GLU A 54 -64.84 -28.81 -66.71
CA GLU A 54 -65.30 -30.15 -67.17
C GLU A 54 -66.79 -30.24 -67.16
N LYS A 55 -67.50 -29.78 -66.14
CA LYS A 55 -68.97 -29.85 -66.07
C LYS A 55 -69.68 -28.78 -66.89
N TYR A 56 -69.07 -27.62 -67.13
CA TYR A 56 -69.67 -26.48 -67.81
C TYR A 56 -68.69 -25.90 -68.86
N PRO A 57 -68.48 -26.55 -70.02
CA PRO A 57 -67.50 -26.14 -71.03
C PRO A 57 -67.76 -24.76 -71.64
N GLN A 58 -68.99 -24.23 -71.52
CA GLN A 58 -69.43 -22.93 -72.07
C GLN A 58 -69.02 -21.74 -71.20
N VAL A 59 -68.44 -21.94 -69.97
CA VAL A 59 -68.00 -20.85 -69.09
C VAL A 59 -66.73 -20.24 -69.65
N ASN A 60 -66.70 -18.89 -69.74
CA ASN A 60 -65.60 -18.13 -70.30
C ASN A 60 -64.47 -18.07 -69.32
N GLU A 61 -63.24 -18.49 -69.71
CA GLU A 61 -62.04 -18.47 -68.84
C GLU A 61 -61.71 -17.07 -68.29
N ARG A 62 -62.01 -16.02 -69.10
CA ARG A 62 -61.78 -14.63 -68.64
C ARG A 62 -62.70 -14.23 -67.52
N GLU A 63 -63.95 -14.65 -67.51
CA GLU A 63 -64.88 -14.40 -66.42
C GLU A 63 -64.43 -15.10 -65.11
N LEU A 64 -63.95 -16.33 -65.18
CA LEU A 64 -63.43 -17.06 -64.07
C LEU A 64 -62.18 -16.36 -63.45
N ILE A 65 -61.29 -15.88 -64.33
CA ILE A 65 -60.09 -15.15 -63.90
C ILE A 65 -60.44 -13.77 -63.26
N ASP A 66 -61.46 -13.10 -63.81
CA ASP A 66 -61.92 -11.81 -63.29
C ASP A 66 -62.63 -11.96 -61.93
N ILE A 67 -63.36 -13.07 -61.71
CA ILE A 67 -63.91 -13.44 -60.40
C ILE A 67 -62.79 -13.70 -59.39
N LEU A 68 -61.76 -14.48 -59.77
CA LEU A 68 -60.61 -14.77 -58.92
C LEU A 68 -59.78 -13.52 -58.55
N ASN A 69 -59.72 -12.55 -59.43
CA ASN A 69 -59.09 -11.29 -59.24
C ASN A 69 -59.93 -10.24 -58.44
N GLY A 70 -61.14 -10.65 -57.99
CA GLY A 70 -62.02 -9.79 -57.19
C GLY A 70 -62.73 -8.70 -58.03
N LYS A 71 -62.73 -8.78 -59.35
CA LYS A 71 -63.38 -7.77 -60.20
C LYS A 71 -64.90 -7.93 -60.31
N GLN A 72 -65.43 -9.07 -59.92
CA GLN A 72 -66.84 -9.32 -59.75
C GLN A 72 -67.12 -9.85 -58.35
N GLY A 73 -68.13 -9.28 -57.70
CA GLY A 73 -68.41 -9.58 -56.30
C GLY A 73 -68.87 -11.01 -56.09
N GLY A 74 -68.23 -11.72 -55.16
CA GLY A 74 -68.72 -12.99 -54.66
C GLY A 74 -70.05 -12.78 -53.91
N SER A 75 -70.96 -13.66 -54.02
CA SER A 75 -72.26 -13.62 -53.31
C SER A 75 -72.09 -14.16 -51.91
N GLU A 76 -71.84 -13.29 -50.92
CA GLU A 76 -71.90 -13.65 -49.49
C GLU A 76 -73.23 -14.31 -49.11
N GLU A 77 -74.32 -13.93 -49.79
CA GLU A 77 -75.65 -14.51 -49.60
C GLU A 77 -75.65 -16.02 -49.86
N LEU A 78 -74.89 -16.51 -50.85
CA LEU A 78 -74.78 -17.91 -51.15
C LEU A 78 -74.16 -18.74 -50.02
N PHE A 79 -73.13 -18.23 -49.41
CA PHE A 79 -72.50 -18.91 -48.31
C PHE A 79 -73.36 -18.92 -47.03
N ARG A 80 -74.08 -17.82 -46.75
CA ARG A 80 -75.08 -17.75 -45.64
C ARG A 80 -76.21 -18.73 -45.87
N LYS A 81 -76.63 -18.91 -47.10
CA LYS A 81 -77.75 -19.87 -47.44
C LYS A 81 -77.35 -21.32 -47.14
N TYR A 82 -76.06 -21.65 -47.21
CA TYR A 82 -75.53 -22.97 -46.89
C TYR A 82 -74.98 -23.05 -45.44
N GLY A 83 -75.21 -22.02 -44.61
CA GLY A 83 -74.85 -22.03 -43.20
C GLY A 83 -73.37 -21.76 -42.93
N ILE A 84 -72.63 -21.27 -43.94
CA ILE A 84 -71.21 -20.96 -43.80
C ILE A 84 -71.06 -19.49 -43.46
N ASP A 85 -70.52 -19.19 -42.27
CA ASP A 85 -70.20 -17.86 -41.78
C ASP A 85 -68.75 -17.52 -42.15
N LEU A 86 -68.53 -16.73 -43.18
CA LEU A 86 -67.22 -16.36 -43.71
C LEU A 86 -66.43 -15.47 -42.71
N GLU A 87 -67.05 -14.87 -41.71
CA GLU A 87 -66.37 -14.12 -40.67
C GLU A 87 -65.77 -15.05 -39.57
N LYS A 88 -66.39 -16.22 -39.41
CA LYS A 88 -65.97 -17.16 -38.32
C LYS A 88 -65.31 -18.42 -38.85
N GLU A 89 -65.67 -18.85 -40.05
CA GLU A 89 -65.20 -20.11 -40.67
C GLU A 89 -64.69 -19.85 -42.08
N SER A 90 -63.44 -20.21 -42.33
CA SER A 90 -62.87 -20.15 -43.65
C SER A 90 -63.45 -21.33 -44.47
N ALA A 91 -64.35 -21.05 -45.39
CA ALA A 91 -65.04 -22.03 -46.28
C ALA A 91 -64.10 -22.94 -47.11
N VAL A 92 -62.80 -22.59 -47.13
CA VAL A 92 -61.81 -23.24 -48.00
C VAL A 92 -60.82 -24.08 -47.20
N LEU A 93 -60.85 -24.05 -45.82
CA LEU A 93 -59.80 -24.62 -45.00
C LEU A 93 -60.20 -25.88 -44.26
N GLU A 94 -60.05 -27.00 -44.91
CA GLU A 94 -59.78 -28.29 -44.27
C GLU A 94 -58.35 -28.38 -43.62
N ASN A 95 -57.73 -27.24 -43.28
CA ASN A 95 -56.34 -27.17 -42.98
C ASN A 95 -56.05 -26.62 -41.52
N ASP A 96 -57.08 -26.66 -40.67
CA ASP A 96 -56.99 -26.19 -39.28
C ASP A 96 -55.90 -26.91 -38.43
N GLU A 97 -55.71 -28.22 -38.67
CA GLU A 97 -54.71 -29.00 -37.98
C GLU A 97 -53.26 -28.57 -38.31
N LYS A 98 -53.00 -28.30 -39.61
CA LYS A 98 -51.66 -27.82 -40.01
C LYS A 98 -51.41 -26.44 -39.57
N PHE A 99 -52.37 -25.54 -39.51
CA PHE A 99 -52.26 -24.19 -39.04
C PHE A 99 -51.98 -24.20 -37.49
N ARG A 100 -52.77 -24.98 -36.75
CA ARG A 100 -52.54 -25.17 -35.31
C ARG A 100 -51.14 -25.74 -35.03
N THR A 101 -50.67 -26.69 -35.85
CA THR A 101 -49.31 -27.23 -35.70
C THR A 101 -48.26 -26.17 -35.94
N TYR A 102 -48.41 -25.29 -36.93
CA TYR A 102 -47.49 -24.20 -37.21
C TYR A 102 -47.46 -23.19 -36.05
N VAL A 103 -48.61 -22.77 -35.53
CA VAL A 103 -48.69 -21.86 -34.37
C VAL A 103 -48.04 -22.46 -33.13
N LEU A 104 -48.21 -23.76 -32.85
CA LEU A 104 -47.59 -24.44 -31.72
C LEU A 104 -46.07 -24.52 -31.89
N VAL A 105 -45.55 -24.79 -33.08
CA VAL A 105 -44.13 -24.85 -33.36
C VAL A 105 -43.49 -23.45 -33.23
N ASP A 106 -44.15 -22.40 -33.73
CA ASP A 106 -43.72 -21.01 -33.62
C ASP A 106 -43.68 -20.57 -32.15
N ALA A 107 -44.72 -20.88 -31.37
CA ALA A 107 -44.76 -20.61 -29.94
C ALA A 107 -43.66 -21.37 -29.17
N ALA A 108 -43.41 -22.64 -29.51
CA ALA A 108 -42.37 -23.44 -28.92
C ALA A 108 -40.98 -22.87 -29.19
N LEU A 109 -40.70 -22.40 -30.41
CA LEU A 109 -39.44 -21.75 -30.78
C LEU A 109 -39.24 -20.44 -30.04
N LEU A 110 -40.26 -19.62 -29.92
CA LEU A 110 -40.23 -18.37 -29.15
C LEU A 110 -39.91 -18.64 -27.67
N LEU A 111 -40.60 -19.63 -27.07
CA LEU A 111 -40.34 -20.03 -25.67
C LEU A 111 -38.90 -20.56 -25.50
N ALA A 112 -38.42 -21.42 -26.40
CA ALA A 112 -37.07 -21.96 -26.36
C ALA A 112 -36.00 -20.83 -26.44
N PHE A 113 -36.20 -19.86 -27.34
CA PHE A 113 -35.33 -18.68 -27.40
C PHE A 113 -35.32 -17.86 -26.10
N LEU A 114 -36.51 -17.64 -25.53
CA LEU A 114 -36.66 -16.88 -24.27
C LEU A 114 -35.98 -17.60 -23.10
N PHE A 115 -36.14 -18.92 -22.99
CA PHE A 115 -35.46 -19.71 -21.98
C PHE A 115 -33.94 -19.71 -22.14
N LEU A 116 -33.43 -19.78 -23.38
CA LEU A 116 -32.02 -19.72 -23.67
C LEU A 116 -31.42 -18.37 -23.28
N SER A 117 -32.06 -17.27 -23.65
CA SER A 117 -31.64 -15.91 -23.32
C SER A 117 -31.64 -15.66 -21.79
N LEU A 118 -32.74 -16.06 -21.11
CA LEU A 118 -32.80 -16.00 -19.64
C LEU A 118 -31.69 -16.84 -18.98
N GLY A 119 -31.45 -18.06 -19.47
CA GLY A 119 -30.40 -18.93 -18.96
C GLY A 119 -29.00 -18.29 -19.07
N LEU A 120 -28.68 -17.68 -20.20
CA LEU A 120 -27.43 -16.95 -20.42
C LEU A 120 -27.32 -15.74 -19.46
N PHE A 121 -28.39 -14.96 -19.33
CA PHE A 121 -28.43 -13.80 -18.44
C PHE A 121 -28.24 -14.19 -16.96
N PHE A 122 -28.96 -15.21 -16.49
CA PHE A 122 -28.81 -15.70 -15.11
C PHE A 122 -27.43 -16.33 -14.87
N GLY A 123 -26.91 -17.10 -15.82
CA GLY A 123 -25.57 -17.67 -15.72
C GLY A 123 -24.47 -16.60 -15.60
N PHE A 124 -24.58 -15.53 -16.40
CA PHE A 124 -23.66 -14.39 -16.32
C PHE A 124 -23.76 -13.66 -14.97
N ASN A 125 -24.97 -13.37 -14.52
CA ASN A 125 -25.20 -12.69 -13.23
C ASN A 125 -24.68 -13.51 -12.06
N HIS A 126 -24.96 -14.81 -12.04
CA HIS A 126 -24.49 -15.69 -10.97
C HIS A 126 -22.95 -15.73 -10.85
N ARG A 127 -22.25 -15.81 -12.01
CA ARG A 127 -20.78 -15.74 -12.02
C ARG A 127 -20.25 -14.41 -11.49
N ARG A 128 -20.89 -13.30 -11.87
CA ARG A 128 -20.53 -11.95 -11.39
C ARG A 128 -20.74 -11.81 -9.90
N ASP A 129 -21.89 -12.25 -9.38
CA ASP A 129 -22.24 -12.12 -7.96
C ASP A 129 -21.31 -12.96 -7.09
N ARG A 130 -20.89 -14.15 -7.55
CA ARG A 130 -19.87 -14.96 -6.86
C ARG A 130 -18.53 -14.24 -6.75
N LYS A 131 -18.04 -13.61 -7.83
CA LYS A 131 -16.79 -12.85 -7.82
C LYS A 131 -16.86 -11.62 -6.89
N ILE A 132 -18.00 -10.94 -6.85
CA ILE A 132 -18.22 -9.80 -5.92
C ILE A 132 -18.21 -10.31 -4.47
N SER A 133 -18.86 -11.43 -4.17
CA SER A 133 -18.88 -12.02 -2.84
C SER A 133 -17.47 -12.40 -2.36
N GLU A 134 -16.61 -12.95 -3.23
CA GLU A 134 -15.21 -13.25 -2.91
C GLU A 134 -14.41 -11.98 -2.54
N ILE A 135 -14.60 -10.87 -3.28
CA ILE A 135 -13.94 -9.58 -2.96
C ILE A 135 -14.47 -9.01 -1.64
N THR A 136 -15.77 -9.14 -1.37
CA THR A 136 -16.37 -8.66 -0.13
C THR A 136 -15.83 -9.43 1.08
N ALA A 137 -15.75 -10.77 0.99
CA ALA A 137 -15.17 -11.60 2.03
C ALA A 137 -13.69 -11.24 2.28
N TYR A 138 -12.93 -10.95 1.23
CA TYR A 138 -11.56 -10.49 1.34
C TYR A 138 -11.43 -9.15 2.09
N LEU A 139 -12.29 -8.18 1.78
CA LEU A 139 -12.33 -6.89 2.49
C LEU A 139 -12.71 -7.06 3.97
N GLU A 140 -13.60 -7.99 4.29
CA GLU A 140 -13.93 -8.30 5.69
C GLU A 140 -12.75 -8.86 6.47
N GLU A 141 -11.93 -9.72 5.86
CA GLU A 141 -10.72 -10.25 6.49
C GLU A 141 -9.66 -9.14 6.71
N ILE A 142 -9.46 -8.24 5.72
CA ILE A 142 -8.62 -7.05 5.90
C ILE A 142 -9.09 -6.19 7.08
N ASN A 143 -10.39 -5.96 7.21
CA ASN A 143 -10.97 -5.18 8.31
C ASN A 143 -10.76 -5.86 9.69
N ARG A 144 -10.62 -7.18 9.73
CA ARG A 144 -10.26 -7.95 10.93
C ARG A 144 -8.76 -7.93 11.23
N GLY A 145 -7.95 -7.28 10.39
CA GLY A 145 -6.50 -7.21 10.54
C GLY A 145 -5.75 -8.43 9.98
N ASN A 146 -6.41 -9.28 9.21
CA ASN A 146 -5.77 -10.39 8.52
C ASN A 146 -5.33 -9.97 7.12
N TYR A 147 -4.04 -9.68 6.95
CA TYR A 147 -3.45 -9.22 5.70
C TYR A 147 -2.73 -10.32 4.90
N SER A 148 -2.73 -11.58 5.39
CA SER A 148 -1.94 -12.69 4.83
C SER A 148 -2.63 -13.48 3.71
N LEU A 149 -3.62 -12.88 3.05
CA LEU A 149 -4.42 -13.54 2.03
C LEU A 149 -3.69 -13.57 0.68
N ASP A 150 -3.46 -14.76 0.14
CA ASP A 150 -2.87 -14.95 -1.18
C ASP A 150 -3.96 -14.85 -2.26
N ILE A 151 -3.82 -13.87 -3.18
CA ILE A 151 -4.71 -13.72 -4.32
C ILE A 151 -3.89 -13.92 -5.60
N SER A 152 -3.61 -15.15 -5.94
CA SER A 152 -2.86 -15.53 -7.15
C SER A 152 -3.76 -15.74 -8.38
N ASP A 153 -4.83 -14.97 -8.55
CA ASP A 153 -5.67 -15.07 -9.76
C ASP A 153 -5.24 -14.05 -10.82
N ASN A 154 -4.49 -14.52 -11.81
CA ASN A 154 -3.91 -13.74 -12.91
C ASN A 154 -4.85 -13.56 -14.12
N SER A 155 -6.17 -13.66 -13.96
CA SER A 155 -7.08 -13.42 -15.07
C SER A 155 -7.12 -11.95 -15.49
N GLU A 156 -7.08 -11.66 -16.80
CA GLU A 156 -7.10 -10.29 -17.38
C GLU A 156 -8.48 -9.58 -17.29
N GLU A 157 -9.39 -10.05 -16.47
CA GLU A 157 -10.72 -9.49 -16.29
C GLU A 157 -10.68 -8.21 -15.43
N SER A 158 -11.66 -7.33 -15.63
CA SER A 158 -11.75 -6.03 -14.91
C SER A 158 -11.81 -6.16 -13.38
N LEU A 159 -12.32 -7.29 -12.88
CA LEU A 159 -12.34 -7.60 -11.44
C LEU A 159 -10.97 -8.04 -10.93
N SER A 160 -10.11 -8.62 -11.76
CA SER A 160 -8.74 -8.97 -11.36
C SER A 160 -7.86 -7.74 -11.19
N ILE A 161 -8.10 -6.66 -11.94
CA ILE A 161 -7.44 -5.37 -11.71
C ILE A 161 -7.81 -4.82 -10.32
N LEU A 162 -9.08 -4.90 -9.93
CA LEU A 162 -9.53 -4.50 -8.60
C LEU A 162 -8.90 -5.37 -7.51
N LYS A 163 -8.85 -6.70 -7.70
CA LYS A 163 -8.15 -7.62 -6.80
C LYS A 163 -6.66 -7.24 -6.64
N ASN A 164 -5.96 -6.96 -7.74
CA ASN A 164 -4.55 -6.57 -7.71
C ASN A 164 -4.32 -5.25 -6.97
N GLU A 165 -5.18 -4.25 -7.17
CA GLU A 165 -5.07 -2.98 -6.42
C GLU A 165 -5.40 -3.16 -4.94
N LEU A 166 -6.37 -4.00 -4.60
CA LEU A 166 -6.66 -4.38 -3.22
C LEU A 166 -5.47 -5.12 -2.58
N TYR A 167 -4.85 -6.05 -3.29
CA TYR A 167 -3.66 -6.76 -2.81
C TYR A 167 -2.51 -5.80 -2.51
N LYS A 168 -2.18 -4.90 -3.45
CA LYS A 168 -1.14 -3.88 -3.21
C LYS A 168 -1.46 -3.02 -1.97
N THR A 169 -2.70 -2.57 -1.86
CA THR A 169 -3.15 -1.77 -0.70
C THR A 169 -3.03 -2.58 0.59
N THR A 170 -3.36 -3.88 0.56
CA THR A 170 -3.24 -4.77 1.71
C THR A 170 -1.79 -4.95 2.14
N VAL A 171 -0.88 -5.17 1.19
CA VAL A 171 0.58 -5.26 1.47
C VAL A 171 1.07 -3.97 2.11
N MET A 172 0.73 -2.81 1.55
CA MET A 172 1.10 -1.50 2.11
C MET A 172 0.53 -1.29 3.52
N LEU A 173 -0.72 -1.69 3.77
CA LEU A 173 -1.34 -1.61 5.09
C LEU A 173 -0.67 -2.54 6.10
N ASN A 174 -0.31 -3.76 5.69
CA ASN A 174 0.42 -4.71 6.53
C ASN A 174 1.80 -4.16 6.92
N GLU A 175 2.56 -3.66 5.95
CA GLU A 175 3.86 -3.02 6.21
C GLU A 175 3.72 -1.81 7.14
N ALA A 176 2.73 -0.95 6.92
CA ALA A 176 2.47 0.20 7.78
C ALA A 176 2.07 -0.21 9.21
N ALA A 177 1.23 -1.25 9.35
CA ALA A 177 0.82 -1.78 10.64
C ALA A 177 2.01 -2.41 11.40
N GLU A 178 2.86 -3.18 10.70
CA GLU A 178 4.06 -3.78 11.29
C GLU A 178 5.08 -2.72 11.72
N ASN A 179 5.31 -1.70 10.89
CA ASN A 179 6.18 -0.58 11.24
C ASN A 179 5.63 0.19 12.44
N SER A 180 4.32 0.50 12.45
CA SER A 180 3.68 1.15 13.59
C SER A 180 3.78 0.34 14.89
N ARG A 181 3.71 -0.99 14.79
CA ARG A 181 3.90 -1.89 15.94
C ARG A 181 5.34 -1.85 16.44
N LYS A 182 6.34 -1.90 15.54
CA LYS A 182 7.76 -1.77 15.89
C LYS A 182 8.03 -0.43 16.56
N ASP A 183 7.51 0.66 16.01
CA ASP A 183 7.65 2.00 16.57
C ASP A 183 7.06 2.10 17.98
N LYS A 184 5.89 1.48 18.24
CA LYS A 184 5.29 1.43 19.57
C LYS A 184 6.12 0.65 20.58
N VAL A 185 6.73 -0.47 20.16
CA VAL A 185 7.63 -1.25 21.05
C VAL A 185 8.86 -0.43 21.35
N LEU A 186 9.53 0.14 20.35
CA LEU A 186 10.70 1.00 20.54
C LEU A 186 10.41 2.19 21.44
N LEU A 187 9.26 2.84 21.28
CA LEU A 187 8.84 3.94 22.15
C LEU A 187 8.63 3.48 23.61
N LYS A 188 7.96 2.34 23.81
CA LYS A 188 7.75 1.77 25.14
C LYS A 188 9.07 1.46 25.83
N ASP A 189 9.99 0.80 25.12
CA ASP A 189 11.30 0.43 25.66
C ASP A 189 12.12 1.70 25.98
N SER A 190 12.14 2.69 25.09
CA SER A 190 12.78 3.99 25.33
C SER A 190 12.22 4.72 26.54
N LEU A 191 10.88 4.73 26.73
CA LEU A 191 10.24 5.35 27.90
C LEU A 191 10.62 4.63 29.21
N SER A 192 10.71 3.29 29.16
CA SER A 192 11.16 2.49 30.30
C SER A 192 12.59 2.85 30.69
N ASP A 193 13.50 2.90 29.72
CA ASP A 193 14.91 3.24 29.94
C ASP A 193 15.06 4.65 30.45
N ILE A 194 14.38 5.64 29.91
CA ILE A 194 14.36 7.02 30.39
C ILE A 194 13.93 7.06 31.85
N SER A 195 12.84 6.35 32.19
CA SER A 195 12.31 6.31 33.55
C SER A 195 13.35 5.75 34.54
N HIS A 196 14.03 4.67 34.16
CA HIS A 196 15.10 4.08 34.98
C HIS A 196 16.30 4.99 35.10
N GLN A 197 16.76 5.62 34.02
CA GLN A 197 17.94 6.52 34.04
C GLN A 197 17.66 7.83 34.79
N LEU A 198 16.43 8.29 34.92
CA LEU A 198 16.04 9.44 35.75
C LEU A 198 15.83 9.05 37.21
N LYS A 199 15.27 7.87 37.49
CA LYS A 199 14.97 7.44 38.87
C LYS A 199 16.23 7.26 39.71
N THR A 200 17.30 6.68 39.13
CA THR A 200 18.55 6.40 39.85
C THR A 200 19.21 7.65 40.40
N PRO A 201 19.56 8.70 39.63
CA PRO A 201 20.15 9.92 40.15
C PRO A 201 19.23 10.67 41.13
N LEU A 202 17.91 10.70 40.86
CA LEU A 202 16.96 11.34 41.77
C LEU A 202 16.92 10.63 43.13
N THR A 203 16.95 9.29 43.14
CA THR A 203 17.01 8.51 44.40
C THR A 203 18.30 8.78 45.13
N SER A 204 19.44 8.84 44.42
CA SER A 204 20.76 9.18 45.02
C SER A 204 20.75 10.57 45.62
N ILE A 205 20.21 11.58 44.93
CA ILE A 205 20.06 12.94 45.44
C ILE A 205 19.22 12.97 46.72
N MET A 206 18.07 12.27 46.74
CA MET A 206 17.18 12.20 47.90
C MET A 206 17.87 11.60 49.12
N ILE A 207 18.58 10.47 48.94
CA ILE A 207 19.31 9.82 50.02
C ILE A 207 20.38 10.75 50.59
N MET A 208 21.17 11.41 49.74
CA MET A 208 22.21 12.35 50.17
C MET A 208 21.62 13.58 50.89
N LEU A 209 20.48 14.07 50.39
CA LEU A 209 19.77 15.19 50.98
C LEU A 209 19.22 14.84 52.37
N ASP A 210 18.59 13.68 52.50
CA ASP A 210 18.06 13.18 53.78
C ASP A 210 19.20 13.02 54.79
N ALA A 211 20.33 12.44 54.36
CA ALA A 211 21.50 12.31 55.21
C ALA A 211 22.06 13.67 55.72
N VAL A 212 22.07 14.69 54.85
CA VAL A 212 22.51 16.05 55.21
C VAL A 212 21.51 16.75 56.14
N LEU A 213 20.21 16.46 56.02
CA LEU A 213 19.16 17.05 56.83
C LEU A 213 19.03 16.41 58.22
N ASP A 214 19.19 15.09 58.30
CA ASP A 214 18.97 14.32 59.52
C ASP A 214 20.19 14.34 60.46
N ASP A 215 21.41 14.36 59.90
CA ASP A 215 22.63 14.40 60.71
C ASP A 215 23.13 15.84 60.96
N ARG A 216 22.74 16.42 62.11
CA ARG A 216 23.11 17.76 62.48
C ARG A 216 24.59 17.87 62.87
N ASP A 217 25.22 16.77 63.30
CA ASP A 217 26.59 16.68 63.74
C ASP A 217 27.53 16.23 62.61
N MET A 218 27.05 16.12 61.42
CA MET A 218 27.83 15.77 60.22
C MET A 218 29.00 16.72 60.04
N ASP A 219 30.19 16.16 59.88
CA ASP A 219 31.39 16.97 59.65
C ASP A 219 31.32 17.76 58.34
N GLU A 220 31.91 18.92 58.29
CA GLU A 220 31.80 19.84 57.14
C GLU A 220 32.37 19.26 55.85
N LYS A 221 33.37 18.39 55.93
CA LYS A 221 33.98 17.72 54.79
C LYS A 221 32.99 16.73 54.14
N THR A 222 32.34 15.91 54.94
CA THR A 222 31.34 14.98 54.52
C THR A 222 30.13 15.71 53.93
N ARG A 223 29.65 16.77 54.60
CA ARG A 223 28.55 17.62 54.08
C ARG A 223 28.89 18.24 52.73
N THR A 224 30.07 18.80 52.58
CA THR A 224 30.55 19.40 51.33
C THR A 224 30.67 18.35 50.24
N THR A 225 31.07 17.12 50.55
CA THR A 225 31.15 16.02 49.61
C THR A 225 29.75 15.65 49.08
N PHE A 226 28.76 15.46 49.97
CA PHE A 226 27.38 15.18 49.60
C PHE A 226 26.77 16.29 48.72
N LEU A 227 26.98 17.56 49.08
CA LEU A 227 26.50 18.68 48.26
C LEU A 227 27.14 18.71 46.87
N ARG A 228 28.44 18.37 46.77
CA ARG A 228 29.13 18.28 45.48
C ARG A 228 28.63 17.12 44.65
N ASP A 229 28.38 15.97 45.25
CA ASP A 229 27.85 14.79 44.58
C ASP A 229 26.39 15.01 44.12
N MET A 230 25.55 15.62 44.96
CA MET A 230 24.21 16.04 44.55
C MET A 230 24.23 16.99 43.33
N LYS A 231 25.15 17.99 43.36
CA LYS A 231 25.32 18.93 42.24
C LYS A 231 25.72 18.19 40.96
N ARG A 232 26.61 17.18 41.05
CA ARG A 232 27.05 16.35 39.93
C ARG A 232 25.86 15.55 39.36
N GLU A 233 25.06 14.90 40.18
CA GLU A 233 23.89 14.14 39.80
C GLU A 233 22.82 15.03 39.13
N ILE A 234 22.58 16.25 39.66
CA ILE A 234 21.66 17.22 39.06
C ILE A 234 22.15 17.64 37.66
N THR A 235 23.42 17.95 37.51
CA THR A 235 24.03 18.37 36.23
C THR A 235 23.97 17.23 35.20
N GLY A 236 24.25 15.99 35.64
CA GLY A 236 24.11 14.79 34.78
C GLY A 236 22.66 14.56 34.32
N THR A 237 21.71 14.73 35.25
CA THR A 237 20.27 14.62 34.95
C THR A 237 19.81 15.70 33.93
N GLN A 238 20.27 16.93 34.11
CA GLN A 238 19.98 18.02 33.16
C GLN A 238 20.54 17.71 31.77
N PHE A 239 21.78 17.26 31.66
CA PHE A 239 22.40 16.84 30.41
C PHE A 239 21.59 15.70 29.74
N LEU A 240 21.14 14.72 30.53
CA LEU A 240 20.28 13.62 30.04
C LEU A 240 18.98 14.16 29.41
N VAL A 241 18.26 15.04 30.12
CA VAL A 241 17.01 15.62 29.64
C VAL A 241 17.23 16.43 28.36
N ASP A 242 18.25 17.27 28.31
CA ASP A 242 18.56 18.09 27.13
C ASP A 242 18.92 17.24 25.92
N SER A 243 19.69 16.16 26.11
CA SER A 243 20.04 15.22 25.04
C SER A 243 18.83 14.46 24.52
N LEU A 244 17.91 14.03 25.41
CA LEU A 244 16.66 13.38 25.05
C LEU A 244 15.74 14.31 24.25
N LEU A 245 15.63 15.57 24.64
CA LEU A 245 14.85 16.56 23.89
C LEU A 245 15.44 16.80 22.49
N LYS A 246 16.78 16.84 22.37
CA LYS A 246 17.45 16.95 21.07
C LYS A 246 17.16 15.73 20.19
N LEU A 247 17.31 14.51 20.73
CA LEU A 247 16.99 13.27 20.01
C LEU A 247 15.52 13.21 19.58
N SER A 248 14.59 13.52 20.47
CA SER A 248 13.15 13.54 20.17
C SER A 248 12.81 14.49 19.02
N LYS A 249 13.44 15.66 18.99
CA LYS A 249 13.28 16.63 17.90
C LYS A 249 13.86 16.12 16.57
N LEU A 250 14.97 15.41 16.60
CA LEU A 250 15.60 14.80 15.42
C LEU A 250 14.73 13.67 14.86
N ASP A 251 14.21 12.80 15.71
CA ASP A 251 13.34 11.67 15.33
C ASP A 251 12.04 12.14 14.70
N SER A 252 11.41 13.15 15.29
CA SER A 252 10.13 13.69 14.80
C SER A 252 10.24 14.49 13.50
N ASN A 253 11.46 14.62 12.92
CA ASN A 253 11.73 15.47 11.76
C ASN A 253 11.28 16.93 11.94
N THR A 254 11.08 17.40 13.16
CA THR A 254 10.65 18.77 13.46
C THR A 254 11.78 19.78 13.41
N VAL A 255 13.04 19.33 13.49
CA VAL A 255 14.22 20.17 13.35
C VAL A 255 14.46 20.46 11.87
N LYS A 256 14.44 21.72 11.52
CA LYS A 256 14.93 22.21 10.22
C LYS A 256 16.40 22.55 10.37
N PHE A 257 17.29 21.78 9.75
CA PHE A 257 18.70 22.06 9.69
C PHE A 257 18.95 23.33 8.86
N ALA A 258 19.65 24.28 9.45
CA ALA A 258 20.11 25.49 8.75
C ALA A 258 21.45 25.20 8.06
N ARG A 259 21.38 24.39 7.00
CA ARG A 259 22.57 23.97 6.27
C ARG A 259 23.22 25.11 5.54
N GLN A 260 24.54 25.19 5.64
CA GLN A 260 25.37 26.16 4.94
C GLN A 260 26.72 25.53 4.57
N GLU A 261 27.42 26.12 3.61
CA GLU A 261 28.78 25.72 3.32
C GLU A 261 29.68 26.06 4.51
N SER A 262 30.39 25.07 5.01
CA SER A 262 31.20 25.17 6.21
C SER A 262 32.55 24.49 6.00
N ALA A 263 33.62 25.09 6.49
CA ALA A 263 34.94 24.48 6.51
C ALA A 263 34.97 23.44 7.62
N VAL A 264 35.46 22.23 7.32
CA VAL A 264 35.58 21.15 8.31
C VAL A 264 36.50 21.55 9.47
N GLU A 265 37.58 22.29 9.18
CA GLU A 265 38.48 22.84 10.14
C GLU A 265 37.78 23.70 11.21
N ALA A 266 36.86 24.56 10.79
CA ALA A 266 36.09 25.42 11.70
C ALA A 266 35.18 24.60 12.62
N VAL A 267 34.54 23.55 12.12
CA VAL A 267 33.67 22.67 12.90
C VAL A 267 34.49 21.89 13.92
N VAL A 268 35.66 21.34 13.54
CA VAL A 268 36.58 20.63 14.42
C VAL A 268 37.13 21.56 15.50
N ALA A 269 37.58 22.76 15.14
CA ALA A 269 38.14 23.73 16.07
C ALA A 269 37.12 24.13 17.14
N GLU A 270 35.88 24.40 16.80
CA GLU A 270 34.84 24.76 17.77
C GLU A 270 34.45 23.56 18.64
N ALA A 271 34.40 22.32 18.08
CA ALA A 271 34.16 21.11 18.86
C ALA A 271 35.29 20.84 19.90
N VAL A 272 36.56 21.03 19.51
CA VAL A 272 37.70 20.90 20.41
C VAL A 272 37.62 21.93 21.53
N LYS A 273 37.34 23.19 21.22
CA LYS A 273 37.18 24.27 22.21
C LYS A 273 36.08 23.93 23.24
N ASN A 274 34.98 23.30 22.84
CA ASN A 274 33.91 22.89 23.75
C ASN A 274 34.34 21.83 24.78
N VAL A 275 35.37 21.05 24.49
CA VAL A 275 35.87 19.97 25.38
C VAL A 275 37.21 20.30 26.02
N GLU A 276 37.81 21.44 25.72
CA GLU A 276 39.16 21.86 26.20
C GLU A 276 39.31 21.73 27.72
N ILE A 277 38.38 22.32 28.48
CA ILE A 277 38.39 22.28 29.96
C ILE A 277 38.31 20.83 30.48
N ILE A 278 37.53 19.97 29.83
CA ILE A 278 37.38 18.56 30.23
C ILE A 278 38.69 17.80 29.96
N GLY A 279 39.31 18.06 28.79
CA GLY A 279 40.63 17.54 28.45
C GLY A 279 41.70 17.93 29.42
N GLU A 280 41.80 19.22 29.77
CA GLU A 280 42.75 19.75 30.75
C GLU A 280 42.57 19.12 32.14
N LEU A 281 41.31 19.00 32.63
CA LEU A 281 41.02 18.39 33.94
C LEU A 281 41.44 16.92 34.03
N LYS A 282 41.53 16.21 32.89
CA LYS A 282 41.98 14.81 32.80
C LYS A 282 43.42 14.66 32.30
N ASN A 283 44.15 15.76 32.09
CA ASN A 283 45.49 15.79 31.48
C ASN A 283 45.53 15.12 30.09
N VAL A 284 44.45 15.16 29.32
CA VAL A 284 44.38 14.56 27.99
C VAL A 284 44.82 15.57 26.93
N THR A 285 45.83 15.19 26.15
CA THR A 285 46.35 16.01 25.04
C THR A 285 45.55 15.79 23.78
N ILE A 286 45.00 16.85 23.16
CA ILE A 286 44.26 16.77 21.89
C ILE A 286 45.15 17.29 20.76
N LYS A 287 45.49 16.44 19.80
CA LYS A 287 46.26 16.80 18.61
C LYS A 287 45.34 16.87 17.39
N VAL A 288 45.32 18.00 16.72
CA VAL A 288 44.52 18.17 15.47
C VAL A 288 45.48 18.27 14.29
N SER A 289 45.20 17.54 13.24
CA SER A 289 45.97 17.56 11.99
C SER A 289 45.02 17.35 10.80
N GLY A 290 45.38 17.91 9.64
CA GLY A 290 44.65 17.68 8.42
C GLY A 290 44.66 18.89 7.50
N THR A 291 44.24 18.65 6.28
CA THR A 291 44.01 19.70 5.27
C THR A 291 42.74 19.31 4.52
N ALA A 292 41.81 20.25 4.42
CA ALA A 292 40.63 20.10 3.59
C ALA A 292 40.41 21.42 2.84
N GLU A 293 40.38 21.33 1.52
CA GLU A 293 40.17 22.50 0.66
C GLU A 293 38.69 22.74 0.39
N LYS A 294 37.90 21.66 0.44
CA LYS A 294 36.45 21.70 0.16
C LYS A 294 35.65 22.06 1.38
N GLN A 295 34.65 22.86 1.15
CA GLN A 295 33.57 23.06 2.13
C GLN A 295 32.53 21.97 1.98
N PHE A 296 31.92 21.57 3.08
CA PHE A 296 30.80 20.64 3.07
C PHE A 296 29.52 21.32 3.53
N PHE A 297 28.38 20.89 2.98
CA PHE A 297 27.09 21.51 3.24
C PHE A 297 26.43 20.86 4.46
N CYS A 298 26.46 21.60 5.59
CA CYS A 298 25.98 21.07 6.88
C CYS A 298 25.33 22.15 7.75
N ASP A 299 24.65 21.73 8.82
CA ASP A 299 24.31 22.62 9.93
C ASP A 299 25.48 22.68 10.90
N PHE A 300 26.21 23.81 10.87
CA PHE A 300 27.42 24.03 11.67
C PHE A 300 27.22 23.69 13.15
N LYS A 301 26.15 24.18 13.78
CA LYS A 301 25.91 24.01 15.20
C LYS A 301 25.65 22.55 15.57
N TRP A 302 24.88 21.86 14.76
CA TRP A 302 24.60 20.44 15.00
C TRP A 302 25.84 19.58 14.75
N GLN A 303 26.67 19.88 13.75
CA GLN A 303 27.89 19.13 13.52
C GLN A 303 28.93 19.36 14.61
N VAL A 304 29.07 20.58 15.15
CA VAL A 304 29.85 20.87 16.32
C VAL A 304 29.38 20.03 17.51
N GLU A 305 28.09 19.96 17.77
CA GLU A 305 27.49 19.12 18.82
C GLU A 305 27.85 17.64 18.66
N ALA A 306 27.71 17.11 17.40
CA ALA A 306 28.05 15.71 17.13
C ALA A 306 29.52 15.39 17.41
N LEU A 307 30.43 16.22 16.89
CA LEU A 307 31.88 16.02 17.13
C LEU A 307 32.23 16.22 18.60
N THR A 308 31.63 17.19 19.28
CA THR A 308 31.80 17.39 20.72
C THR A 308 31.46 16.13 21.51
N ASN A 309 30.35 15.47 21.20
CA ASN A 309 29.95 14.22 21.86
C ASN A 309 30.91 13.07 21.57
N ILE A 310 31.46 12.97 20.36
CA ILE A 310 32.45 11.95 20.00
C ILE A 310 33.77 12.21 20.75
N ILE A 311 34.28 13.45 20.72
CA ILE A 311 35.55 13.81 21.37
C ILE A 311 35.42 13.65 22.87
N LYS A 312 34.31 14.07 23.48
CA LYS A 312 34.03 13.87 24.90
C LYS A 312 34.05 12.39 25.28
N ASN A 313 33.46 11.53 24.48
CA ASN A 313 33.51 10.08 24.72
C ASN A 313 34.94 9.55 24.65
N CYS A 314 35.76 10.00 23.68
CA CYS A 314 37.16 9.66 23.61
C CYS A 314 37.94 10.13 24.87
N ILE A 315 37.67 11.36 25.38
CA ILE A 315 38.29 11.86 26.61
C ILE A 315 37.85 11.01 27.81
N GLU A 316 36.61 10.65 27.93
CA GLU A 316 36.10 9.85 29.05
C GLU A 316 36.75 8.48 29.14
N HIS A 317 37.05 7.85 27.98
CA HIS A 317 37.64 6.51 27.89
C HIS A 317 39.16 6.48 27.74
N SER A 318 39.81 7.64 27.56
CA SER A 318 41.27 7.78 27.64
C SER A 318 41.74 7.65 29.09
N GLY A 319 42.92 7.06 29.27
CA GLY A 319 43.58 7.07 30.58
C GLY A 319 44.01 8.48 31.00
N GLU A 320 44.51 8.62 32.27
CA GLU A 320 45.23 9.82 32.70
C GLU A 320 46.46 10.02 31.82
N ASP A 321 46.75 11.28 31.44
CA ASP A 321 47.81 11.65 30.49
C ASP A 321 47.62 11.07 29.06
N GLY A 322 46.36 10.77 28.68
CA GLY A 322 45.99 10.21 27.40
C GLY A 322 46.19 11.17 26.22
N GLU A 323 46.19 10.63 25.02
CA GLU A 323 46.26 11.40 23.79
C GLU A 323 45.03 11.13 22.94
N ILE A 324 44.47 12.18 22.32
CA ILE A 324 43.41 12.09 21.29
C ILE A 324 43.97 12.71 20.02
N GLN A 325 43.86 11.97 18.92
CA GLN A 325 44.23 12.43 17.59
C GLN A 325 42.98 12.70 16.76
N ILE A 326 42.83 13.94 16.32
CA ILE A 326 41.77 14.33 15.39
C ILE A 326 42.42 14.61 14.02
N SER A 327 41.97 13.93 13.00
CA SER A 327 42.44 14.17 11.63
C SER A 327 41.26 14.43 10.71
N TYR A 328 41.44 15.34 9.75
CA TYR A 328 40.44 15.60 8.74
C TYR A 328 41.09 15.72 7.35
N ALA A 329 40.39 15.24 6.33
CA ALA A 329 40.81 15.28 4.94
C ALA A 329 39.59 15.31 4.03
N ASP A 330 39.74 15.79 2.79
CA ASP A 330 38.71 15.70 1.76
C ASP A 330 39.23 15.02 0.51
N ASN A 331 38.30 14.48 -0.27
CA ASN A 331 38.55 13.95 -1.58
C ASN A 331 37.39 14.32 -2.54
N ALA A 332 37.33 13.67 -3.72
CA ALA A 332 36.29 13.97 -4.71
C ALA A 332 34.87 13.57 -4.25
N LEU A 333 34.75 12.63 -3.31
CA LEU A 333 33.48 11.98 -2.94
C LEU A 333 32.98 12.41 -1.56
N TYR A 334 33.87 12.68 -0.59
CA TYR A 334 33.50 12.98 0.79
C TYR A 334 34.56 13.78 1.52
N THR A 335 34.15 14.48 2.55
CA THR A 335 34.99 15.02 3.61
C THR A 335 34.99 14.05 4.79
N GLU A 336 36.16 13.63 5.28
CA GLU A 336 36.32 12.72 6.42
C GLU A 336 36.87 13.43 7.64
N VAL A 337 36.30 13.13 8.80
CA VAL A 337 36.86 13.49 10.12
C VAL A 337 37.05 12.20 10.91
N ALA A 338 38.25 11.95 11.38
CA ALA A 338 38.58 10.80 12.23
C ALA A 338 39.03 11.29 13.59
N VAL A 339 38.41 10.72 14.65
CA VAL A 339 38.77 10.98 16.07
C VAL A 339 39.27 9.65 16.65
N ARG A 340 40.48 9.61 17.12
CA ARG A 340 41.11 8.42 17.68
C ARG A 340 41.56 8.66 19.12
N ASP A 341 41.20 7.78 20.04
CA ASP A 341 41.76 7.65 21.37
C ASP A 341 42.67 6.40 21.42
N PHE A 342 43.49 6.37 22.51
CA PHE A 342 44.36 5.26 22.83
C PHE A 342 44.01 4.67 24.22
N GLY A 343 42.72 4.71 24.56
CA GLY A 343 42.19 4.27 25.83
C GLY A 343 41.91 2.77 25.92
N SER A 344 40.92 2.40 26.72
CA SER A 344 40.58 1.01 27.02
C SER A 344 40.08 0.22 25.78
N GLY A 345 39.68 0.91 24.72
CA GLY A 345 39.02 0.29 23.59
C GLY A 345 37.63 -0.26 23.94
N ILE A 346 37.00 -0.94 22.96
CA ILE A 346 35.64 -1.47 23.05
C ILE A 346 35.71 -2.97 22.76
N ALA A 347 35.03 -3.79 23.58
CA ALA A 347 34.93 -5.21 23.35
C ALA A 347 34.18 -5.49 22.03
N PRO A 348 34.55 -6.54 21.26
CA PRO A 348 33.89 -6.86 19.97
C PRO A 348 32.37 -7.06 20.07
N GLU A 349 31.88 -7.55 21.22
CA GLU A 349 30.45 -7.76 21.52
C GLU A 349 29.70 -6.44 21.74
N ASP A 350 30.38 -5.40 22.29
CA ASP A 350 29.79 -4.09 22.55
C ASP A 350 29.80 -3.18 21.31
N LEU A 351 30.78 -3.36 20.41
CA LEU A 351 31.01 -2.48 19.26
C LEU A 351 29.78 -2.25 18.34
N PRO A 352 28.94 -3.26 18.02
CA PRO A 352 27.73 -3.06 17.22
C PRO A 352 26.68 -2.16 17.91
N HIS A 353 26.71 -2.06 19.24
CA HIS A 353 25.68 -1.47 20.07
C HIS A 353 26.02 -0.06 20.58
N ILE A 354 27.25 0.42 20.43
CA ILE A 354 27.72 1.70 21.02
C ILE A 354 26.93 2.93 20.56
N PHE A 355 26.23 2.85 19.43
CA PHE A 355 25.38 3.91 18.91
C PHE A 355 23.90 3.75 19.31
N GLU A 356 23.56 2.69 20.03
CA GLU A 356 22.22 2.51 20.57
C GLU A 356 22.00 3.43 21.79
N ARG A 357 20.77 3.87 21.96
CA ARG A 357 20.40 4.76 23.07
C ARG A 357 20.50 4.00 24.39
N PHE A 358 21.07 4.65 25.42
CA PHE A 358 21.24 4.12 26.77
C PHE A 358 22.18 2.92 26.86
N TYR A 359 22.82 2.54 25.75
CA TYR A 359 23.78 1.47 25.79
C TYR A 359 25.03 1.86 26.54
N LYS A 360 25.48 0.99 27.47
CA LYS A 360 26.67 1.15 28.26
C LYS A 360 27.51 -0.13 28.13
N GLY A 361 28.66 -0.03 27.53
CA GLY A 361 29.61 -1.14 27.47
C GLY A 361 30.20 -1.45 28.85
N LYS A 362 30.91 -2.57 28.97
CA LYS A 362 31.48 -3.09 30.22
C LYS A 362 32.44 -2.12 30.95
N HIS A 363 33.09 -1.23 30.21
CA HIS A 363 34.05 -0.26 30.72
C HIS A 363 33.50 1.17 30.76
N SER A 364 32.19 1.34 30.72
CA SER A 364 31.56 2.67 30.79
C SER A 364 31.77 3.30 32.17
N GLY A 365 32.14 4.57 32.20
CA GLY A 365 32.22 5.35 33.43
C GLY A 365 30.88 5.43 34.16
N LYS A 366 30.91 5.53 35.51
CA LYS A 366 29.68 5.64 36.33
C LYS A 366 28.79 6.81 35.93
N ASP A 367 29.39 7.87 35.38
CA ASP A 367 28.69 9.11 35.01
C ASP A 367 28.19 9.13 33.54
N SER A 368 28.52 8.12 32.72
CA SER A 368 28.09 8.08 31.33
C SER A 368 26.62 7.67 31.21
N VAL A 369 25.84 8.39 30.42
CA VAL A 369 24.40 8.16 30.27
C VAL A 369 24.08 7.25 29.06
N GLY A 370 25.05 7.05 28.16
CA GLY A 370 24.86 6.23 26.95
C GLY A 370 24.02 6.90 25.87
N ILE A 371 23.96 8.23 25.84
CA ILE A 371 23.17 8.99 24.83
C ILE A 371 24.07 9.76 23.87
N GLY A 372 25.29 10.13 24.26
CA GLY A 372 26.14 11.02 23.46
C GLY A 372 26.46 10.50 22.06
N LEU A 373 26.86 9.23 21.93
CA LEU A 373 27.15 8.61 20.62
C LEU A 373 25.89 8.39 19.77
N ALA A 374 24.77 8.05 20.42
CA ALA A 374 23.48 7.94 19.72
C ALA A 374 23.03 9.31 19.15
N LEU A 375 23.21 10.38 19.92
CA LEU A 375 22.92 11.74 19.45
C LEU A 375 23.86 12.16 18.32
N ALA A 376 25.17 11.89 18.45
CA ALA A 376 26.14 12.16 17.38
C ALA A 376 25.76 11.45 16.06
N LYS A 377 25.43 10.17 16.12
CA LYS A 377 25.00 9.40 14.96
C LYS A 377 23.73 9.99 14.33
N ALA A 378 22.71 10.29 15.13
CA ALA A 378 21.46 10.87 14.65
C ALA A 378 21.66 12.22 13.93
N ILE A 379 22.56 13.06 14.45
CA ILE A 379 22.90 14.34 13.82
C ILE A 379 23.62 14.13 12.49
N ILE A 380 24.64 13.27 12.47
CA ILE A 380 25.48 13.01 11.29
C ILE A 380 24.62 12.42 10.17
N GLU A 381 23.80 11.41 10.47
CA GLU A 381 22.91 10.78 9.49
C GLU A 381 21.86 11.76 8.95
N LYS A 382 21.39 12.69 9.75
CA LYS A 382 20.45 13.72 9.35
C LYS A 382 21.04 14.70 8.32
N ASP A 383 22.34 14.93 8.34
CA ASP A 383 23.09 15.71 7.35
C ASP A 383 23.69 14.84 6.23
N ASN A 384 23.12 13.66 5.98
CA ASN A 384 23.58 12.70 4.97
C ASN A 384 25.03 12.22 5.17
N GLY A 385 25.52 12.30 6.41
CA GLY A 385 26.81 11.75 6.79
C GLY A 385 26.71 10.29 7.23
N TYR A 386 27.86 9.68 7.40
CA TYR A 386 28.02 8.31 7.90
C TYR A 386 29.04 8.30 9.03
N ILE A 387 28.77 7.56 10.10
CA ILE A 387 29.69 7.34 11.21
C ILE A 387 30.00 5.86 11.41
N GLN A 388 31.26 5.55 11.63
CA GLN A 388 31.75 4.21 11.91
C GLN A 388 32.73 4.27 13.09
N ALA A 389 32.81 3.18 13.85
CA ALA A 389 33.83 2.99 14.90
C ALA A 389 34.64 1.72 14.64
N ASP A 390 35.94 1.83 14.73
CA ASP A 390 36.87 0.73 14.68
C ASP A 390 37.63 0.71 16.04
N SER A 391 37.54 -0.41 16.76
CA SER A 391 38.12 -0.51 18.11
C SER A 391 38.76 -1.86 18.35
N GLN A 392 39.78 -1.85 19.19
CA GLN A 392 40.37 -3.04 19.74
C GLN A 392 40.56 -2.83 21.26
N GLU A 393 40.07 -3.78 22.05
CA GLU A 393 40.21 -3.75 23.50
C GLU A 393 41.71 -3.60 23.90
N GLY A 394 41.98 -2.64 24.78
CA GLY A 394 43.34 -2.28 25.23
C GLY A 394 44.17 -1.44 24.24
N LYS A 395 43.63 -1.07 23.06
CA LYS A 395 44.37 -0.28 22.05
C LYS A 395 43.68 1.02 21.66
N GLY A 396 42.49 1.27 22.19
CA GLY A 396 41.71 2.46 21.93
C GLY A 396 40.68 2.30 20.78
N THR A 397 40.05 3.41 20.46
CA THR A 397 38.96 3.47 19.47
C THR A 397 39.21 4.56 18.45
N ARG A 398 38.80 4.32 17.19
CA ARG A 398 38.78 5.30 16.12
C ARG A 398 37.36 5.47 15.60
N PHE A 399 36.81 6.66 15.74
CA PHE A 399 35.57 7.07 15.15
C PHE A 399 35.86 7.77 13.80
N THR A 400 35.22 7.33 12.73
CA THR A 400 35.36 7.90 11.38
C THR A 400 34.02 8.44 10.93
N VAL A 401 33.94 9.73 10.64
CA VAL A 401 32.76 10.43 10.13
C VAL A 401 33.01 10.86 8.70
N ARG A 402 32.08 10.58 7.79
CA ARG A 402 32.16 10.96 6.37
C ARG A 402 30.93 11.74 5.96
N TYR A 403 31.16 12.87 5.32
CA TYR A 403 30.13 13.73 4.73
C TYR A 403 30.26 13.69 3.20
N PHE A 404 29.28 13.14 2.53
CA PHE A 404 29.29 13.00 1.06
C PHE A 404 28.95 14.31 0.37
N HIS A 405 29.67 14.61 -0.75
CA HIS A 405 29.52 15.82 -1.56
C HIS A 405 28.40 15.69 -2.59
#